data_2adec2478172517810594179489d56b7
#
_entry.id   2adec2478172517810594179489d56b7
#
_cell.length_a   1.000
_cell.length_b   1.000
_cell.length_c   1.000
_cell.angle_alpha   90.00
_cell.angle_beta   90.00
_cell.angle_gamma   90.00
#
_symmetry.space_group_name_H-M   'P 1'
#
loop_
_entity.id
_entity.type
_entity.pdbx_description
1 polymer ?
#
loop_
_entity_poly.entity_id
_entity_poly.type
_entity_poly.pdbx_seq_one_letter_code
_entity_poly.pdbx_strand_id
1 'polypeptide(L)'
;MYDINDFDFQKDTIIETPLQLSKYLYNKVKRKGFKQVLDIGSHKGNLSKYFKNVVGLDIEDTYKDNFSDFICKDFLNTTKEDFQNLTIDLIVSNPPFNDLLAFKFMEHAKKIFDNIPQIYIVPNYILDNSKNRGEKLKEYNITKIVKLDPHLFKASGVAIHCSLIFLNLNFKDKKAFDYFYLKKEIKGKRRTIYLTQEEEEILKKLKITNFSRFVKEMIIEKSKEKNKPKD
;
A
#
# COMPACT_ATOMS: atom_id res chain seq x y z
N MET A 1 17.63 9.18 20.26
CA MET A 1 18.38 8.66 19.09
C MET A 1 18.24 7.15 19.20
N TYR A 2 17.34 6.53 18.43
CA TYR A 2 17.16 5.08 18.48
C TYR A 2 18.26 4.45 17.64
N ASP A 3 19.05 3.56 18.25
CA ASP A 3 20.11 2.82 17.56
C ASP A 3 19.47 1.79 16.62
N ILE A 4 19.77 1.88 15.33
CA ILE A 4 19.23 0.99 14.29
C ILE A 4 19.73 -0.45 14.46
N ASN A 5 20.76 -0.65 15.29
CA ASN A 5 21.39 -1.95 15.55
C ASN A 5 20.66 -2.79 16.61
N ASP A 6 19.73 -2.21 17.37
CA ASP A 6 18.93 -2.94 18.38
C ASP A 6 17.64 -3.58 17.85
N PHE A 7 17.34 -3.43 16.56
CA PHE A 7 16.25 -4.17 15.93
C PHE A 7 16.75 -5.53 15.45
N ASP A 8 16.74 -6.48 16.36
CA ASP A 8 16.74 -7.90 16.00
C ASP A 8 15.43 -8.18 15.27
N PHE A 9 15.47 -8.11 13.93
CA PHE A 9 14.37 -8.50 13.09
C PHE A 9 14.23 -10.01 13.25
N GLN A 10 13.43 -10.42 14.25
CA GLN A 10 13.05 -11.80 14.40
C GLN A 10 12.58 -12.31 13.04
N LYS A 11 13.12 -13.45 12.62
CA LYS A 11 12.88 -14.10 11.31
C LYS A 11 11.41 -14.25 10.91
N ASP A 12 10.49 -13.99 11.84
CA ASP A 12 9.07 -14.31 11.73
C ASP A 12 8.14 -13.08 11.73
N THR A 13 8.66 -11.86 11.58
CA THR A 13 7.77 -10.68 11.55
C THR A 13 7.14 -10.52 10.17
N ILE A 14 5.94 -11.06 10.00
CA ILE A 14 5.13 -10.84 8.80
C ILE A 14 4.61 -9.39 8.80
N ILE A 15 5.06 -8.61 7.83
CA ILE A 15 4.64 -7.21 7.65
C ILE A 15 3.48 -7.17 6.67
N GLU A 16 2.25 -7.14 7.20
CA GLU A 16 1.06 -7.09 6.36
C GLU A 16 0.93 -5.75 5.62
N THR A 17 0.64 -5.83 4.33
CA THR A 17 0.38 -4.64 3.51
C THR A 17 -0.98 -4.05 3.85
N PRO A 18 -1.07 -2.76 4.27
CA PRO A 18 -2.35 -2.11 4.52
C PRO A 18 -3.19 -1.96 3.25
N LEU A 19 -4.49 -2.25 3.33
CA LEU A 19 -5.40 -2.21 2.18
C LEU A 19 -5.48 -0.84 1.49
N GLN A 20 -5.22 0.25 2.19
CA GLN A 20 -5.14 1.59 1.58
C GLN A 20 -3.99 1.68 0.56
N LEU A 21 -2.84 1.07 0.87
CA LEU A 21 -1.69 1.01 -0.03
C LEU A 21 -1.99 0.12 -1.24
N SER A 22 -2.59 -1.05 -1.01
CA SER A 22 -3.00 -1.98 -2.07
C SER A 22 -3.96 -1.30 -3.06
N LYS A 23 -4.95 -0.56 -2.54
CA LYS A 23 -5.89 0.22 -3.35
C LYS A 23 -5.20 1.35 -4.12
N TYR A 24 -4.25 2.03 -3.49
CA TYR A 24 -3.44 3.05 -4.14
C TYR A 24 -2.63 2.46 -5.30
N LEU A 25 -1.89 1.36 -5.04
CA LEU A 25 -1.11 0.64 -6.02
C LEU A 25 -1.98 0.24 -7.22
N TYR A 26 -3.08 -0.47 -6.97
CA TYR A 26 -4.01 -0.88 -8.01
C TYR A 26 -4.49 0.30 -8.85
N ASN A 27 -4.89 1.42 -8.23
CA ASN A 27 -5.35 2.60 -8.95
C ASN A 27 -4.27 3.25 -9.82
N LYS A 28 -3.00 3.14 -9.45
CA LYS A 28 -1.88 3.63 -10.28
C LYS A 28 -1.71 2.81 -11.57
N VAL A 29 -2.02 1.52 -11.54
CA VAL A 29 -1.71 0.61 -12.65
C VAL A 29 -2.93 -0.01 -13.34
N LYS A 30 -4.14 0.07 -12.80
CA LYS A 30 -5.36 -0.59 -13.33
C LYS A 30 -5.64 -0.28 -14.81
N ARG A 31 -5.27 0.90 -15.30
CA ARG A 31 -5.46 1.30 -16.71
C ARG A 31 -4.46 0.63 -17.67
N LYS A 32 -3.47 -0.10 -17.16
CA LYS A 32 -2.51 -0.86 -17.97
C LYS A 32 -3.09 -2.17 -18.47
N GLY A 33 -4.15 -2.67 -17.81
CA GLY A 33 -4.88 -3.85 -18.24
C GLY A 33 -4.12 -5.15 -18.03
N PHE A 34 -3.34 -5.27 -16.96
CA PHE A 34 -2.65 -6.51 -16.61
C PHE A 34 -3.64 -7.68 -16.48
N LYS A 35 -3.28 -8.81 -17.09
CA LYS A 35 -4.13 -10.01 -17.20
C LYS A 35 -3.86 -10.99 -16.07
N GLN A 36 -2.60 -11.20 -15.71
CA GLN A 36 -2.20 -12.11 -14.65
C GLN A 36 -1.05 -11.54 -13.83
N VAL A 37 -1.26 -11.43 -12.52
CA VAL A 37 -0.32 -10.83 -11.58
C VAL A 37 0.31 -11.91 -10.71
N LEU A 38 1.63 -11.91 -10.59
CA LEU A 38 2.35 -12.73 -9.61
C LEU A 38 2.59 -11.91 -8.33
N ASP A 39 2.08 -12.40 -7.21
CA ASP A 39 2.32 -11.83 -5.88
C ASP A 39 3.36 -12.70 -5.15
N ILE A 40 4.59 -12.18 -5.01
CA ILE A 40 5.72 -12.92 -4.42
C ILE A 40 5.84 -12.58 -2.94
N GLY A 41 5.90 -13.62 -2.08
CA GLY A 41 5.75 -13.48 -0.64
C GLY A 41 4.32 -13.04 -0.31
N SER A 42 3.38 -13.77 -0.89
CA SER A 42 1.99 -13.31 -1.04
C SER A 42 1.20 -13.31 0.27
N HIS A 43 1.54 -14.21 1.22
CA HIS A 43 0.82 -14.39 2.48
C HIS A 43 -0.70 -14.35 2.27
N LYS A 44 -1.44 -13.42 2.89
CA LYS A 44 -2.91 -13.26 2.75
C LYS A 44 -3.38 -12.64 1.42
N GLY A 45 -2.46 -12.23 0.53
CA GLY A 45 -2.78 -11.55 -0.72
C GLY A 45 -3.19 -10.08 -0.54
N ASN A 46 -2.85 -9.45 0.58
CA ASN A 46 -3.25 -8.07 0.84
C ASN A 46 -2.71 -7.10 -0.21
N LEU A 47 -1.47 -7.28 -0.69
CA LEU A 47 -0.86 -6.39 -1.68
C LEU A 47 -1.59 -6.44 -3.02
N SER A 48 -1.94 -7.63 -3.48
CA SER A 48 -2.60 -7.90 -4.77
C SER A 48 -4.14 -7.89 -4.69
N LYS A 49 -4.73 -7.58 -3.55
CA LYS A 49 -6.17 -7.71 -3.21
C LYS A 49 -7.15 -7.21 -4.26
N TYR A 50 -6.79 -6.19 -5.03
CA TYR A 50 -7.70 -5.55 -5.99
C TYR A 50 -7.51 -6.05 -7.43
N PHE A 51 -6.53 -6.91 -7.70
CA PHE A 51 -6.37 -7.57 -8.99
C PHE A 51 -7.30 -8.79 -9.08
N LYS A 52 -7.72 -9.14 -10.30
CA LYS A 52 -8.72 -10.23 -10.51
C LYS A 52 -8.07 -11.59 -10.63
N ASN A 53 -6.96 -11.69 -11.34
CA ASN A 53 -6.27 -12.94 -11.63
C ASN A 53 -4.87 -12.85 -11.02
N VAL A 54 -4.71 -13.46 -9.87
CA VAL A 54 -3.47 -13.41 -9.07
C VAL A 54 -2.97 -14.82 -8.84
N VAL A 55 -1.71 -15.03 -9.18
CA VAL A 55 -0.94 -16.21 -8.77
C VAL A 55 -0.22 -15.83 -7.49
N GLY A 56 -0.55 -16.49 -6.39
CA GLY A 56 0.19 -16.36 -5.14
C GLY A 56 1.46 -17.22 -5.17
N LEU A 57 2.55 -16.72 -4.63
CA LEU A 57 3.76 -17.49 -4.41
C LEU A 57 4.28 -17.22 -3.01
N ASP A 58 4.37 -18.27 -2.20
CA ASP A 58 4.87 -18.18 -0.82
C ASP A 58 5.52 -19.52 -0.42
N ILE A 59 6.32 -19.49 0.64
CA ILE A 59 6.89 -20.69 1.25
C ILE A 59 5.84 -21.49 2.04
N GLU A 60 4.74 -20.84 2.43
CA GLU A 60 3.63 -21.43 3.16
C GLU A 60 2.34 -21.38 2.32
N ASP A 61 1.53 -22.42 2.38
CA ASP A 61 0.28 -22.53 1.60
C ASP A 61 -0.99 -22.21 2.41
N THR A 62 -0.83 -21.65 3.61
CA THR A 62 -1.92 -21.35 4.54
C THR A 62 -3.06 -20.53 3.91
N TYR A 63 -2.73 -19.65 2.98
CA TYR A 63 -3.70 -18.74 2.36
C TYR A 63 -3.87 -18.96 0.85
N LYS A 64 -3.51 -20.14 0.34
CA LYS A 64 -3.58 -20.46 -1.11
C LYS A 64 -4.94 -20.21 -1.74
N ASP A 65 -6.03 -20.42 -1.00
CA ASP A 65 -7.40 -20.25 -1.49
C ASP A 65 -7.79 -18.79 -1.75
N ASN A 66 -6.94 -17.83 -1.35
CA ASN A 66 -7.13 -16.41 -1.65
C ASN A 66 -6.72 -16.03 -3.09
N PHE A 67 -6.11 -16.96 -3.86
CA PHE A 67 -5.51 -16.71 -5.16
C PHE A 67 -6.22 -17.51 -6.25
N SER A 68 -6.07 -17.07 -7.50
CA SER A 68 -6.58 -17.81 -8.66
C SER A 68 -5.75 -19.06 -8.94
N ASP A 69 -4.46 -19.01 -8.60
CA ASP A 69 -3.50 -20.10 -8.64
C ASP A 69 -2.43 -19.87 -7.57
N PHE A 70 -1.71 -20.91 -7.15
CA PHE A 70 -0.75 -20.79 -6.06
C PHE A 70 0.47 -21.71 -6.25
N ILE A 71 1.65 -21.16 -6.01
CA ILE A 71 2.92 -21.89 -6.01
C ILE A 71 3.50 -21.89 -4.60
N CYS A 72 3.50 -23.05 -3.92
CA CYS A 72 4.12 -23.22 -2.61
C CYS A 72 5.61 -23.53 -2.78
N LYS A 73 6.44 -22.48 -2.80
CA LYS A 73 7.89 -22.61 -3.01
C LYS A 73 8.62 -21.34 -2.55
N ASP A 74 9.88 -21.46 -2.14
CA ASP A 74 10.75 -20.30 -2.02
C ASP A 74 11.00 -19.70 -3.42
N PHE A 75 10.67 -18.43 -3.58
CA PHE A 75 10.83 -17.75 -4.86
C PHE A 75 12.26 -17.83 -5.41
N LEU A 76 13.27 -17.73 -4.57
CA LEU A 76 14.68 -17.80 -4.99
C LEU A 76 15.09 -19.18 -5.52
N ASN A 77 14.29 -20.21 -5.25
CA ASN A 77 14.48 -21.57 -5.74
C ASN A 77 13.56 -21.92 -6.93
N THR A 78 12.81 -20.94 -7.46
CA THR A 78 11.97 -21.16 -8.63
C THR A 78 12.79 -21.15 -9.92
N THR A 79 12.25 -21.77 -10.96
CA THR A 79 12.81 -21.82 -12.29
C THR A 79 11.77 -21.38 -13.33
N LYS A 80 12.13 -21.23 -14.60
CA LYS A 80 11.17 -20.88 -15.67
C LYS A 80 10.06 -21.92 -15.84
N GLU A 81 10.37 -23.18 -15.56
CA GLU A 81 9.46 -24.29 -15.65
C GLU A 81 8.30 -24.19 -14.65
N ASP A 82 8.53 -23.61 -13.46
CA ASP A 82 7.48 -23.39 -12.46
C ASP A 82 6.38 -22.43 -12.97
N PHE A 83 6.68 -21.63 -13.99
CA PHE A 83 5.78 -20.61 -14.56
C PHE A 83 5.36 -20.89 -16.01
N GLN A 84 5.75 -22.04 -16.59
CA GLN A 84 5.57 -22.31 -18.03
C GLN A 84 4.11 -22.27 -18.51
N ASN A 85 3.14 -22.55 -17.63
CA ASN A 85 1.71 -22.54 -17.93
C ASN A 85 1.02 -21.23 -17.55
N LEU A 86 1.77 -20.21 -17.13
CA LEU A 86 1.27 -18.94 -16.65
C LEU A 86 1.63 -17.81 -17.62
N THR A 87 0.79 -16.80 -17.69
CA THR A 87 1.00 -15.62 -18.54
C THR A 87 1.18 -14.37 -17.68
N ILE A 88 2.20 -14.42 -16.80
CA ILE A 88 2.50 -13.34 -15.86
C ILE A 88 2.91 -12.08 -16.64
N ASP A 89 2.20 -10.96 -16.43
CA ASP A 89 2.49 -9.67 -17.06
C ASP A 89 2.71 -8.53 -16.05
N LEU A 90 2.60 -8.83 -14.76
CA LEU A 90 2.98 -7.94 -13.66
C LEU A 90 3.46 -8.76 -12.46
N ILE A 91 4.55 -8.32 -11.83
CA ILE A 91 4.98 -8.82 -10.52
C ILE A 91 4.69 -7.75 -9.46
N VAL A 92 4.15 -8.17 -8.31
CA VAL A 92 4.08 -7.34 -7.10
C VAL A 92 4.71 -8.10 -5.93
N SER A 93 5.39 -7.40 -5.03
CA SER A 93 5.97 -8.03 -3.84
C SER A 93 6.14 -7.04 -2.70
N ASN A 94 5.92 -7.55 -1.49
CA ASN A 94 6.35 -6.95 -0.24
C ASN A 94 7.35 -7.92 0.42
N PRO A 95 8.59 -7.99 -0.08
CA PRO A 95 9.56 -8.97 0.41
C PRO A 95 9.92 -8.69 1.87
N PRO A 96 10.36 -9.70 2.62
CA PRO A 96 10.92 -9.49 3.96
C PRO A 96 12.03 -8.44 3.91
N PHE A 97 12.11 -7.58 4.94
CA PHE A 97 13.02 -6.42 4.94
C PHE A 97 14.45 -6.73 5.41
N ASN A 98 14.81 -7.99 5.49
CA ASN A 98 16.12 -8.48 5.88
C ASN A 98 17.01 -8.83 4.67
N ASP A 99 18.30 -8.96 4.87
CA ASP A 99 19.32 -9.52 3.97
C ASP A 99 19.28 -9.04 2.51
N LEU A 100 18.79 -7.82 2.29
CA LEU A 100 18.62 -7.27 0.93
C LEU A 100 17.72 -8.16 0.03
N LEU A 101 16.78 -8.92 0.62
CA LEU A 101 15.91 -9.85 -0.12
C LEU A 101 15.17 -9.17 -1.27
N ALA A 102 14.82 -7.90 -1.14
CA ALA A 102 14.22 -7.16 -2.24
C ALA A 102 15.13 -7.14 -3.50
N PHE A 103 16.44 -6.97 -3.34
CA PHE A 103 17.38 -7.07 -4.46
C PHE A 103 17.48 -8.49 -5.01
N LYS A 104 17.56 -9.48 -4.14
CA LYS A 104 17.60 -10.88 -4.55
C LYS A 104 16.34 -11.25 -5.35
N PHE A 105 15.17 -10.77 -4.91
CA PHE A 105 13.91 -10.97 -5.63
C PHE A 105 13.89 -10.27 -6.98
N MET A 106 14.30 -9.00 -7.07
CA MET A 106 14.39 -8.28 -8.33
C MET A 106 15.35 -8.98 -9.31
N GLU A 107 16.52 -9.41 -8.82
CA GLU A 107 17.53 -10.12 -9.62
C GLU A 107 17.00 -11.46 -10.14
N HIS A 108 16.35 -12.23 -9.26
CA HIS A 108 15.76 -13.52 -9.64
C HIS A 108 14.59 -13.35 -10.61
N ALA A 109 13.70 -12.38 -10.36
CA ALA A 109 12.61 -12.04 -11.28
C ALA A 109 13.10 -11.66 -12.66
N LYS A 110 14.22 -10.90 -12.76
CA LYS A 110 14.85 -10.54 -14.05
C LYS A 110 15.35 -11.79 -14.80
N LYS A 111 15.91 -12.79 -14.10
CA LYS A 111 16.38 -14.05 -14.71
C LYS A 111 15.22 -14.87 -15.29
N ILE A 112 14.06 -14.90 -14.59
CA ILE A 112 12.91 -15.73 -14.98
C ILE A 112 12.05 -15.02 -16.03
N PHE A 113 11.73 -13.75 -15.82
CA PHE A 113 10.69 -13.00 -16.52
C PHE A 113 11.25 -11.87 -17.41
N ASP A 114 12.57 -11.73 -17.52
CA ASP A 114 13.21 -10.62 -18.24
C ASP A 114 12.76 -9.24 -17.70
N ASN A 115 12.22 -8.38 -18.58
CA ASN A 115 11.89 -6.99 -18.29
C ASN A 115 10.38 -6.75 -18.13
N ILE A 116 9.63 -7.70 -17.60
CA ILE A 116 8.21 -7.44 -17.32
C ILE A 116 8.06 -6.35 -16.24
N PRO A 117 6.91 -5.66 -16.18
CA PRO A 117 6.57 -4.73 -15.12
C PRO A 117 6.65 -5.34 -13.73
N GLN A 118 7.25 -4.62 -12.79
CA GLN A 118 7.41 -5.09 -11.41
C GLN A 118 7.17 -3.94 -10.43
N ILE A 119 6.60 -4.25 -9.25
CA ILE A 119 6.36 -3.30 -8.19
C ILE A 119 6.77 -3.92 -6.85
N TYR A 120 7.67 -3.25 -6.15
CA TYR A 120 8.16 -3.71 -4.86
C TYR A 120 7.93 -2.67 -3.76
N ILE A 121 7.57 -3.14 -2.57
CA ILE A 121 7.72 -2.37 -1.35
C ILE A 121 9.13 -2.63 -0.83
N VAL A 122 9.91 -1.58 -0.67
CA VAL A 122 11.30 -1.69 -0.22
C VAL A 122 11.58 -0.73 0.95
N PRO A 123 12.39 -1.12 1.93
CA PRO A 123 12.91 -0.19 2.93
C PRO A 123 13.72 0.91 2.26
N ASN A 124 13.66 2.14 2.79
CA ASN A 124 14.36 3.27 2.19
C ASN A 124 15.88 3.09 2.14
N TYR A 125 16.46 2.33 3.08
CA TYR A 125 17.91 2.08 3.09
C TYR A 125 18.39 1.38 1.79
N ILE A 126 17.52 0.70 1.06
CA ILE A 126 17.84 0.12 -0.26
C ILE A 126 18.13 1.23 -1.28
N LEU A 127 17.43 2.36 -1.18
CA LEU A 127 17.57 3.52 -2.05
C LEU A 127 18.60 4.54 -1.54
N ASP A 128 19.13 4.32 -0.32
CA ASP A 128 20.05 5.26 0.31
C ASP A 128 21.46 5.18 -0.29
N ASN A 129 22.23 6.23 -0.04
CA ASN A 129 23.53 6.46 -0.64
C ASN A 129 24.57 5.42 -0.21
N SER A 130 24.66 4.33 -0.96
CA SER A 130 25.71 3.32 -0.88
C SER A 130 26.18 3.02 -2.29
N LYS A 131 27.49 3.14 -2.53
CA LYS A 131 28.08 2.90 -3.85
C LYS A 131 27.62 1.56 -4.44
N ASN A 132 27.75 0.49 -3.68
CA ASN A 132 27.39 -0.85 -4.16
C ASN A 132 25.89 -1.00 -4.46
N ARG A 133 25.00 -0.42 -3.64
CA ARG A 133 23.54 -0.43 -3.89
C ARG A 133 23.18 0.46 -5.07
N GLY A 134 23.81 1.64 -5.16
CA GLY A 134 23.59 2.56 -6.27
C GLY A 134 23.96 1.94 -7.61
N GLU A 135 25.09 1.23 -7.70
CA GLU A 135 25.47 0.52 -8.92
C GLU A 135 24.45 -0.58 -9.29
N LYS A 136 24.03 -1.39 -8.31
CA LYS A 136 22.96 -2.38 -8.53
C LYS A 136 21.64 -1.75 -9.00
N LEU A 137 21.23 -0.62 -8.41
CA LEU A 137 19.99 0.06 -8.81
C LEU A 137 20.02 0.57 -10.26
N LYS A 138 21.19 0.93 -10.79
CA LYS A 138 21.35 1.33 -12.19
C LYS A 138 21.05 0.22 -13.20
N GLU A 139 21.12 -1.03 -12.76
CA GLU A 139 20.80 -2.19 -13.61
C GLU A 139 19.30 -2.37 -13.85
N TYR A 140 18.46 -1.64 -13.08
CA TYR A 140 17.01 -1.72 -13.15
C TYR A 140 16.43 -0.43 -13.73
N ASN A 141 15.46 -0.57 -14.61
CA ASN A 141 14.70 0.55 -15.16
C ASN A 141 13.64 1.01 -14.12
N ILE A 142 14.06 1.75 -13.10
CA ILE A 142 13.18 2.35 -12.11
C ILE A 142 12.46 3.53 -12.75
N THR A 143 11.17 3.41 -12.95
CA THR A 143 10.36 4.43 -13.64
C THR A 143 9.61 5.35 -12.68
N LYS A 144 9.39 4.92 -11.44
CA LYS A 144 8.78 5.73 -10.39
C LYS A 144 9.15 5.23 -9.00
N ILE A 145 9.32 6.17 -8.07
CA ILE A 145 9.48 5.92 -6.64
C ILE A 145 8.37 6.67 -5.91
N VAL A 146 7.64 5.99 -5.02
CA VAL A 146 6.64 6.60 -4.16
C VAL A 146 7.08 6.41 -2.72
N LYS A 147 7.41 7.51 -2.04
CA LYS A 147 7.72 7.50 -0.61
C LYS A 147 6.45 7.23 0.19
N LEU A 148 6.52 6.26 1.10
CA LEU A 148 5.37 5.83 1.90
C LEU A 148 5.32 6.57 3.24
N ASP A 149 4.10 6.74 3.76
CA ASP A 149 3.88 7.30 5.10
C ASP A 149 4.68 6.50 6.14
N PRO A 150 5.47 7.16 7.00
CA PRO A 150 6.30 6.48 8.01
C PRO A 150 5.51 5.59 8.99
N HIS A 151 4.22 5.87 9.16
CA HIS A 151 3.35 5.12 10.06
C HIS A 151 2.57 4.00 9.38
N LEU A 152 2.83 3.76 8.08
CA LEU A 152 2.05 2.82 7.27
C LEU A 152 2.02 1.41 7.87
N PHE A 153 3.15 0.93 8.37
CA PHE A 153 3.29 -0.42 8.94
C PHE A 153 3.23 -0.46 10.47
N LYS A 154 2.83 0.64 11.12
CA LYS A 154 2.75 0.73 12.59
C LYS A 154 1.84 -0.35 13.20
N ALA A 155 0.77 -0.74 12.51
CA ALA A 155 -0.13 -1.79 12.94
C ALA A 155 0.55 -3.18 13.02
N SER A 156 1.59 -3.41 12.20
CA SER A 156 2.43 -4.62 12.23
C SER A 156 3.61 -4.50 13.20
N GLY A 157 3.62 -3.50 14.10
CA GLY A 157 4.70 -3.30 15.07
C GLY A 157 5.99 -2.70 14.49
N VAL A 158 6.00 -2.33 13.21
CA VAL A 158 7.20 -1.91 12.50
C VAL A 158 7.17 -0.43 12.17
N ALA A 159 8.23 0.30 12.57
CA ALA A 159 8.43 1.71 12.25
C ALA A 159 9.57 1.88 11.21
N ILE A 160 9.38 1.30 10.04
CA ILE A 160 10.37 1.39 8.94
C ILE A 160 9.88 2.33 7.87
N HIS A 161 10.76 3.22 7.43
CA HIS A 161 10.53 4.07 6.26
C HIS A 161 10.68 3.24 4.98
N CYS A 162 9.61 3.15 4.22
CA CYS A 162 9.55 2.37 2.99
C CYS A 162 9.22 3.23 1.77
N SER A 163 9.48 2.67 0.61
CA SER A 163 9.07 3.20 -0.68
C SER A 163 8.43 2.10 -1.53
N LEU A 164 7.49 2.48 -2.37
CA LEU A 164 7.08 1.70 -3.54
C LEU A 164 8.02 2.06 -4.69
N ILE A 165 8.63 1.06 -5.30
CA ILE A 165 9.40 1.22 -6.53
C ILE A 165 8.68 0.51 -7.68
N PHE A 166 8.67 1.16 -8.85
CA PHE A 166 8.05 0.66 -10.06
C PHE A 166 9.15 0.46 -11.11
N LEU A 167 9.26 -0.76 -11.62
CA LEU A 167 10.23 -1.15 -12.63
C LEU A 167 9.51 -1.45 -13.95
N ASN A 168 10.09 -1.01 -15.06
CA ASN A 168 9.59 -1.29 -16.41
C ASN A 168 8.13 -0.83 -16.67
N LEU A 169 7.66 0.18 -15.94
CA LEU A 169 6.30 0.71 -16.03
C LEU A 169 6.32 2.14 -16.57
N ASN A 170 5.76 2.36 -17.76
CA ASN A 170 5.65 3.71 -18.32
C ASN A 170 4.43 4.43 -17.75
N PHE A 171 4.65 5.55 -17.08
CA PHE A 171 3.59 6.44 -16.60
C PHE A 171 3.43 7.64 -17.53
N LYS A 172 2.15 8.09 -17.71
CA LYS A 172 1.88 9.31 -18.48
C LYS A 172 2.40 10.57 -17.78
N ASP A 173 2.34 10.58 -16.44
CA ASP A 173 2.96 11.63 -15.65
C ASP A 173 4.48 11.39 -15.59
N LYS A 174 5.25 12.41 -15.96
CA LYS A 174 6.73 12.36 -15.96
C LYS A 174 7.34 12.51 -14.56
N LYS A 175 6.51 12.47 -13.48
CA LYS A 175 7.00 12.59 -12.12
C LYS A 175 7.64 11.29 -11.67
N ALA A 176 8.95 11.27 -11.59
CA ALA A 176 9.72 10.12 -11.11
C ALA A 176 9.51 9.85 -9.60
N PHE A 177 9.16 10.89 -8.83
CA PHE A 177 8.90 10.81 -7.40
C PHE A 177 7.47 11.21 -7.05
N ASP A 178 6.87 10.51 -6.08
CA ASP A 178 5.55 10.80 -5.55
C ASP A 178 5.54 10.44 -4.04
N TYR A 179 4.47 10.79 -3.34
CA TYR A 179 4.30 10.51 -1.91
C TYR A 179 2.92 9.89 -1.67
N PHE A 180 2.87 8.88 -0.79
CA PHE A 180 1.65 8.29 -0.30
C PHE A 180 1.54 8.51 1.19
N TYR A 181 0.48 9.18 1.62
CA TYR A 181 0.14 9.38 3.02
C TYR A 181 -1.14 8.63 3.37
N LEU A 182 -1.16 8.03 4.55
CA LEU A 182 -2.38 7.48 5.11
C LEU A 182 -3.43 8.59 5.20
N LYS A 183 -4.57 8.36 4.58
CA LYS A 183 -5.72 9.23 4.83
C LYS A 183 -6.10 9.04 6.29
N LYS A 184 -5.82 10.02 7.14
CA LYS A 184 -6.42 10.06 8.47
C LYS A 184 -7.92 10.01 8.25
N GLU A 185 -8.58 8.98 8.78
CA GLU A 185 -10.03 9.09 8.95
C GLU A 185 -10.26 10.38 9.71
N ILE A 186 -10.91 11.33 9.06
CA ILE A 186 -11.33 12.56 9.72
C ILE A 186 -12.48 12.13 10.63
N LYS A 187 -12.15 11.55 11.78
CA LYS A 187 -13.07 11.52 12.92
C LYS A 187 -13.36 12.99 13.21
N GLY A 188 -14.46 13.46 12.68
CA GLY A 188 -14.99 14.80 12.65
C GLY A 188 -14.04 15.89 13.16
N LYS A 189 -13.65 16.84 12.32
CA LYS A 189 -12.92 18.03 12.80
C LYS A 189 -13.73 18.60 13.96
N ARG A 190 -13.17 18.58 15.17
CA ARG A 190 -13.73 19.35 16.29
C ARG A 190 -13.73 20.81 15.84
N ARG A 191 -14.90 21.35 15.55
CA ARG A 191 -15.11 22.78 15.40
C ARG A 191 -15.63 23.30 16.75
N THR A 192 -14.91 24.21 17.33
CA THR A 192 -15.38 24.95 18.50
C THR A 192 -16.29 26.05 17.99
N ILE A 193 -17.52 26.05 18.43
CA ILE A 193 -18.48 27.13 18.17
C ILE A 193 -18.59 27.89 19.48
N TYR A 194 -18.30 29.18 19.43
CA TYR A 194 -18.50 30.07 20.56
C TYR A 194 -19.92 30.64 20.45
N LEU A 195 -20.70 30.51 21.49
CA LEU A 195 -22.04 31.04 21.60
C LEU A 195 -22.00 32.33 22.39
N THR A 196 -22.80 33.30 22.01
CA THR A 196 -23.09 34.47 22.81
C THR A 196 -23.99 34.14 23.97
N GLN A 197 -24.08 34.97 25.00
CA GLN A 197 -24.97 34.76 26.13
C GLN A 197 -26.45 34.62 25.71
N GLU A 198 -26.88 35.42 24.69
CA GLU A 198 -28.24 35.30 24.12
C GLU A 198 -28.48 33.94 23.47
N GLU A 199 -27.51 33.43 22.71
CA GLU A 199 -27.63 32.09 22.06
C GLU A 199 -27.66 30.98 23.09
N GLU A 200 -26.89 31.07 24.18
CA GLU A 200 -26.94 30.10 25.27
C GLU A 200 -28.31 30.10 25.96
N GLU A 201 -28.92 31.26 26.20
CA GLU A 201 -30.25 31.38 26.76
C GLU A 201 -31.32 30.77 25.85
N ILE A 202 -31.23 30.97 24.55
CA ILE A 202 -32.12 30.36 23.55
C ILE A 202 -32.00 28.84 23.60
N LEU A 203 -30.81 28.28 23.67
CA LEU A 203 -30.59 26.84 23.77
C LEU A 203 -31.19 26.26 25.07
N LYS A 204 -31.06 27.00 26.18
CA LYS A 204 -31.71 26.61 27.48
C LYS A 204 -33.22 26.60 27.38
N LYS A 205 -33.82 27.66 26.79
CA LYS A 205 -35.26 27.74 26.55
C LYS A 205 -35.78 26.60 25.66
N LEU A 206 -35.01 26.22 24.65
CA LEU A 206 -35.32 25.12 23.74
C LEU A 206 -34.99 23.72 24.32
N LYS A 207 -34.51 23.66 25.56
CA LYS A 207 -34.10 22.42 26.27
C LYS A 207 -33.11 21.56 25.48
N ILE A 208 -32.22 22.20 24.70
CA ILE A 208 -31.19 21.53 23.91
C ILE A 208 -30.01 21.22 24.82
N THR A 209 -29.95 19.97 25.30
CA THR A 209 -28.91 19.49 26.21
C THR A 209 -27.65 19.02 25.48
N ASN A 210 -27.75 18.68 24.19
CA ASN A 210 -26.63 18.26 23.37
C ASN A 210 -26.53 19.07 22.08
N PHE A 211 -25.86 20.19 22.18
CA PHE A 211 -25.66 21.11 21.05
C PHE A 211 -24.98 20.47 19.81
N SER A 212 -24.00 19.61 20.01
CA SER A 212 -23.33 18.93 18.91
C SER A 212 -24.26 18.01 18.12
N ARG A 213 -25.19 17.36 18.79
CA ARG A 213 -26.23 16.52 18.17
C ARG A 213 -27.22 17.38 17.42
N PHE A 214 -27.69 18.45 18.04
CA PHE A 214 -28.61 19.41 17.43
C PHE A 214 -28.03 19.98 16.11
N VAL A 215 -26.78 20.46 16.12
CA VAL A 215 -26.14 20.99 14.90
C VAL A 215 -26.00 19.92 13.81
N LYS A 216 -25.70 18.67 14.15
CA LYS A 216 -25.68 17.56 13.18
C LYS A 216 -27.03 17.32 12.52
N GLU A 217 -28.09 17.29 13.32
CA GLU A 217 -29.46 17.08 12.82
C GLU A 217 -29.88 18.22 11.89
N MET A 218 -29.61 19.48 12.27
CA MET A 218 -29.86 20.65 11.43
C MET A 218 -29.09 20.61 10.07
N ILE A 219 -27.83 20.18 10.09
CA ILE A 219 -27.04 20.07 8.84
C ILE A 219 -27.64 19.00 7.92
N ILE A 220 -28.07 17.87 8.49
CA ILE A 220 -28.69 16.77 7.73
C ILE A 220 -30.04 17.23 7.14
N GLU A 221 -30.84 17.94 7.89
CA GLU A 221 -32.13 18.44 7.46
C GLU A 221 -31.99 19.47 6.31
N LYS A 222 -31.10 20.44 6.46
CA LYS A 222 -30.78 21.43 5.41
C LYS A 222 -30.17 20.80 4.15
N SER A 223 -29.42 19.71 4.27
CA SER A 223 -28.91 18.97 3.12
C SER A 223 -30.01 18.27 2.33
N LYS A 224 -31.05 17.77 3.02
CA LYS A 224 -32.22 17.13 2.40
C LYS A 224 -33.10 18.14 1.67
N GLU A 225 -33.28 19.33 2.23
CA GLU A 225 -34.03 20.43 1.59
C GLU A 225 -33.39 20.87 0.25
N LYS A 226 -32.07 20.96 0.18
CA LYS A 226 -31.33 21.33 -1.04
C LYS A 226 -31.41 20.29 -2.15
N ASN A 227 -31.69 19.03 -1.83
CA ASN A 227 -31.74 17.92 -2.77
C ASN A 227 -33.17 17.55 -3.21
N LYS A 228 -34.20 18.32 -2.83
CA LYS A 228 -35.55 18.18 -3.41
C LYS A 228 -35.52 18.72 -4.83
N PRO A 229 -36.04 17.95 -5.82
CA PRO A 229 -36.20 18.48 -7.18
C PRO A 229 -37.07 19.75 -7.10
N LYS A 230 -36.64 20.77 -7.79
CA LYS A 230 -37.48 21.95 -8.03
C LYS A 230 -38.55 21.51 -9.05
N ASP A 231 -39.78 21.42 -8.60
CA ASP A 231 -40.95 21.30 -9.48
C ASP A 231 -41.07 22.52 -10.40
#